data_87dd3cf44dd309eec1e72ab6935c9cc0
#
_entry.id   87dd3cf44dd309eec1e72ab6935c9cc0
#
_cell.length_a   1.000
_cell.length_b   1.000
_cell.length_c   1.000
_cell.angle_alpha   90.00
_cell.angle_beta   90.00
_cell.angle_gamma   90.00
#
_symmetry.space_group_name_H-M   'P 1'
#
loop_
_entity.id
_entity.type
_entity.pdbx_description
1 polymer ?
#
loop_
_entity_poly.entity_id
_entity_poly.type
_entity_poly.pdbx_seq_one_letter_code
_entity_poly.pdbx_strand_id
1 'polypeptide(L)'
;MYVARTQSDLAGHRDRTGPLVLVPTMGALHAGHASLIEQAAELARVRGWAGGAVATIFVNPTQFNNPADLARYPRSLEADLEHCRVAGAAAVFVPEPQTVYPPGEAILVPALPEVATRPRLEDLYRPGHFAGVAQVVRRLFDLTAPIAAIFGEKDWQQLRVIAAMTARDQPHIEIIPGPTIREPDGLAMSSRNVFLAPADRPRAMAISAALRAAASKRDPAQAERALREVLAAAGIEPEYAVVRDRDSLEPFALSRPAGPGFGRGLIAAVLGGVRLIDNAAWPD
;
A
#
# COMPACT_ATOMS: atom_id res chain seq x y z
N MET A 1 1.43 -0.88 24.81
CA MET A 1 1.14 -0.10 23.60
C MET A 1 0.45 1.21 24.00
N TYR A 2 0.99 2.34 23.57
CA TYR A 2 0.44 3.67 23.83
C TYR A 2 -0.53 4.08 22.72
N VAL A 3 -1.64 4.76 23.06
CA VAL A 3 -2.59 5.28 22.06
C VAL A 3 -2.54 6.81 22.08
N ALA A 4 -1.99 7.39 21.01
CA ALA A 4 -1.92 8.82 20.79
C ALA A 4 -3.12 9.29 19.94
N ARG A 5 -3.78 10.36 20.35
CA ARG A 5 -4.89 10.97 19.59
C ARG A 5 -4.54 12.34 19.02
N THR A 6 -3.57 13.00 19.64
CA THR A 6 -3.08 14.31 19.19
C THR A 6 -1.62 14.24 18.79
N GLN A 7 -1.16 15.25 18.05
CA GLN A 7 0.25 15.40 17.73
C GLN A 7 1.10 15.52 18.99
N SER A 8 0.61 16.22 20.03
CA SER A 8 1.31 16.40 21.31
C SER A 8 1.49 15.07 22.05
N ASP A 9 0.47 14.19 22.03
CA ASP A 9 0.59 12.84 22.62
C ASP A 9 1.73 12.05 21.97
N LEU A 10 1.79 12.08 20.63
CA LEU A 10 2.80 11.33 19.90
C LEU A 10 4.19 11.96 20.03
N ALA A 11 4.29 13.29 20.02
CA ALA A 11 5.55 13.99 20.28
C ALA A 11 6.08 13.64 21.66
N GLY A 12 5.23 13.68 22.70
CA GLY A 12 5.60 13.28 24.04
C GLY A 12 6.03 11.80 24.17
N HIS A 13 5.44 10.89 23.37
CA HIS A 13 5.93 9.51 23.27
C HIS A 13 7.34 9.47 22.67
N ARG A 14 7.55 10.08 21.50
CA ARG A 14 8.84 10.14 20.81
C ARG A 14 9.93 10.77 21.67
N ASP A 15 9.64 11.86 22.37
CA ASP A 15 10.62 12.57 23.20
C ASP A 15 11.10 11.71 24.37
N ARG A 16 10.25 10.81 24.87
CA ARG A 16 10.62 9.84 25.93
C ARG A 16 11.34 8.61 25.39
N THR A 17 11.04 8.18 24.19
CA THR A 17 11.48 6.88 23.67
C THR A 17 12.49 6.97 22.54
N GLY A 18 12.52 8.09 21.79
CA GLY A 18 13.42 8.29 20.67
C GLY A 18 12.84 7.94 19.30
N PRO A 19 13.69 7.61 18.33
CA PRO A 19 13.31 7.37 16.93
C PRO A 19 12.27 6.26 16.77
N LEU A 20 11.35 6.43 15.82
CA LEU A 20 10.26 5.49 15.54
C LEU A 20 10.20 5.06 14.07
N VAL A 21 9.61 3.90 13.83
CA VAL A 21 9.26 3.36 12.50
C VAL A 21 7.75 3.47 12.32
N LEU A 22 7.32 4.16 11.27
CA LEU A 22 5.90 4.38 10.99
C LEU A 22 5.31 3.30 10.08
N VAL A 23 4.09 2.86 10.38
CA VAL A 23 3.27 2.02 9.51
C VAL A 23 1.94 2.73 9.25
N PRO A 24 1.81 3.50 8.17
CA PRO A 24 0.56 4.19 7.86
C PRO A 24 -0.52 3.20 7.44
N THR A 25 -1.69 3.27 8.10
CA THR A 25 -2.87 2.47 7.74
C THR A 25 -4.15 3.29 7.77
N MET A 26 -5.19 2.77 7.14
CA MET A 26 -6.54 3.34 7.21
C MET A 26 -7.46 2.60 8.21
N GLY A 27 -6.92 1.69 9.03
CA GLY A 27 -7.72 0.78 9.83
C GLY A 27 -8.26 -0.40 9.03
N ALA A 28 -9.24 -1.13 9.58
CA ALA A 28 -9.71 -2.41 9.09
C ALA A 28 -8.53 -3.40 8.91
N LEU A 29 -7.74 -3.51 9.96
CA LEU A 29 -6.47 -4.23 9.92
C LEU A 29 -6.70 -5.74 9.75
N HIS A 30 -5.78 -6.37 9.05
CA HIS A 30 -5.72 -7.81 8.80
C HIS A 30 -4.27 -8.28 8.90
N ALA A 31 -4.02 -9.59 8.76
CA ALA A 31 -2.68 -10.15 8.91
C ALA A 31 -1.61 -9.49 7.99
N GLY A 32 -2.01 -8.98 6.82
CA GLY A 32 -1.11 -8.19 5.96
C GLY A 32 -0.64 -6.90 6.62
N HIS A 33 -1.50 -6.20 7.35
CA HIS A 33 -1.08 -5.02 8.13
C HIS A 33 -0.28 -5.41 9.37
N ALA A 34 -0.68 -6.49 10.04
CA ALA A 34 0.06 -7.01 11.19
C ALA A 34 1.51 -7.33 10.83
N SER A 35 1.76 -7.98 9.69
CA SER A 35 3.13 -8.28 9.23
C SER A 35 3.99 -7.04 8.98
N LEU A 36 3.40 -5.91 8.52
CA LEU A 36 4.13 -4.64 8.39
C LEU A 36 4.51 -4.06 9.76
N ILE A 37 3.62 -4.18 10.74
CA ILE A 37 3.87 -3.72 12.11
C ILE A 37 4.94 -4.58 12.77
N GLU A 38 4.89 -5.91 12.60
CA GLU A 38 5.91 -6.85 13.07
C GLU A 38 7.28 -6.55 12.47
N GLN A 39 7.34 -6.29 11.15
CA GLN A 39 8.56 -5.87 10.46
C GLN A 39 9.08 -4.54 11.03
N ALA A 40 8.21 -3.57 11.30
CA ALA A 40 8.59 -2.30 11.90
C ALA A 40 9.14 -2.47 13.33
N ALA A 41 8.50 -3.32 14.13
CA ALA A 41 8.93 -3.61 15.49
C ALA A 41 10.30 -4.30 15.51
N GLU A 42 10.49 -5.28 14.62
CA GLU A 42 11.78 -5.98 14.51
C GLU A 42 12.88 -5.04 13.99
N LEU A 43 12.59 -4.22 12.98
CA LEU A 43 13.54 -3.21 12.48
C LEU A 43 13.98 -2.25 13.60
N ALA A 44 13.00 -1.72 14.35
CA ALA A 44 13.28 -0.81 15.45
C ALA A 44 14.14 -1.48 16.54
N ARG A 45 13.84 -2.74 16.87
CA ARG A 45 14.61 -3.55 17.82
C ARG A 45 16.06 -3.75 17.35
N VAL A 46 16.26 -4.14 16.08
CA VAL A 46 17.60 -4.39 15.51
C VAL A 46 18.43 -3.11 15.43
N ARG A 47 17.78 -1.99 15.09
CA ARG A 47 18.45 -0.68 14.97
C ARG A 47 18.59 0.05 16.32
N GLY A 48 18.08 -0.48 17.41
CA GLY A 48 18.08 0.16 18.73
C GLY A 48 17.20 1.43 18.81
N TRP A 49 16.14 1.50 18.00
CA TRP A 49 15.21 2.63 17.95
C TRP A 49 14.08 2.43 18.98
N ALA A 50 14.25 3.01 20.15
CA ALA A 50 13.36 2.73 21.29
C ALA A 50 11.94 3.31 21.14
N GLY A 51 11.69 4.21 20.15
CA GLY A 51 10.34 4.64 19.77
C GLY A 51 9.50 3.51 19.16
N GLY A 52 10.15 2.46 18.69
CA GLY A 52 9.51 1.23 18.21
C GLY A 52 8.66 1.41 16.96
N ALA A 53 7.77 0.44 16.73
CA ALA A 53 6.78 0.53 15.66
C ALA A 53 5.61 1.41 16.09
N VAL A 54 5.23 2.36 15.23
CA VAL A 54 4.05 3.21 15.41
C VAL A 54 3.12 3.02 14.22
N ALA A 55 1.94 2.46 14.46
CA ALA A 55 0.91 2.39 13.42
C ALA A 55 0.06 3.67 13.42
N THR A 56 -0.44 4.10 12.27
CA THR A 56 -1.54 5.07 12.22
C THR A 56 -2.84 4.38 11.84
N ILE A 57 -3.96 4.87 12.38
CA ILE A 57 -5.31 4.47 11.97
C ILE A 57 -6.04 5.75 11.56
N PHE A 58 -6.07 6.03 10.26
CA PHE A 58 -6.70 7.22 9.72
C PHE A 58 -7.32 6.96 8.34
N VAL A 59 -8.65 6.95 8.27
CA VAL A 59 -9.37 6.82 6.99
C VAL A 59 -9.30 8.15 6.27
N ASN A 60 -8.40 8.24 5.27
CA ASN A 60 -8.16 9.47 4.53
C ASN A 60 -9.24 9.72 3.48
N PRO A 61 -10.09 10.77 3.60
CA PRO A 61 -11.16 11.00 2.64
C PRO A 61 -10.65 11.45 1.27
N THR A 62 -9.48 12.12 1.20
CA THR A 62 -8.98 12.75 -0.04
C THR A 62 -8.48 11.76 -1.09
N GLN A 63 -8.25 10.49 -0.72
CA GLN A 63 -7.82 9.45 -1.65
C GLN A 63 -8.95 8.56 -2.18
N PHE A 64 -10.20 8.81 -1.78
CA PHE A 64 -11.37 8.08 -2.27
C PHE A 64 -12.01 8.82 -3.44
N ASN A 65 -12.06 8.18 -4.61
CA ASN A 65 -12.74 8.72 -5.79
C ASN A 65 -14.27 8.58 -5.70
N ASN A 66 -14.75 7.59 -4.94
CA ASN A 66 -16.16 7.29 -4.78
C ASN A 66 -16.58 7.51 -3.32
N PRO A 67 -17.48 8.46 -3.04
CA PRO A 67 -18.02 8.67 -1.69
C PRO A 67 -18.68 7.43 -1.08
N ALA A 68 -19.26 6.54 -1.90
CA ALA A 68 -19.85 5.30 -1.41
C ALA A 68 -18.78 4.30 -0.93
N ASP A 69 -17.60 4.26 -1.54
CA ASP A 69 -16.48 3.44 -1.06
C ASP A 69 -15.96 3.95 0.30
N LEU A 70 -15.83 5.28 0.44
CA LEU A 70 -15.49 5.90 1.72
C LEU A 70 -16.52 5.61 2.82
N ALA A 71 -17.81 5.70 2.49
CA ALA A 71 -18.90 5.45 3.46
C ALA A 71 -18.94 3.98 3.91
N ARG A 72 -18.63 3.04 3.00
CA ARG A 72 -18.61 1.59 3.27
C ARG A 72 -17.29 1.11 3.87
N TYR A 73 -16.26 1.96 3.92
CA TYR A 73 -14.95 1.53 4.43
C TYR A 73 -15.07 1.08 5.89
N PRO A 74 -14.63 -0.15 6.23
CA PRO A 74 -14.82 -0.70 7.58
C PRO A 74 -14.10 0.13 8.64
N ARG A 75 -14.73 0.30 9.79
CA ARG A 75 -14.18 1.02 10.95
C ARG A 75 -14.37 0.17 12.19
N SER A 76 -13.29 -0.39 12.70
CA SER A 76 -13.27 -1.32 13.83
C SER A 76 -12.10 -0.99 14.75
N LEU A 77 -12.11 0.20 15.35
CA LEU A 77 -10.97 0.72 16.10
C LEU A 77 -10.50 -0.24 17.19
N GLU A 78 -11.40 -0.84 17.95
CA GLU A 78 -11.02 -1.77 19.03
C GLU A 78 -10.29 -3.01 18.50
N ALA A 79 -10.81 -3.63 17.43
CA ALA A 79 -10.15 -4.75 16.76
C ALA A 79 -8.81 -4.34 16.16
N ASP A 80 -8.74 -3.15 15.55
CA ASP A 80 -7.51 -2.61 14.97
C ASP A 80 -6.43 -2.37 16.04
N LEU A 81 -6.81 -1.84 17.22
CA LEU A 81 -5.90 -1.66 18.35
C LEU A 81 -5.38 -3.01 18.87
N GLU A 82 -6.22 -4.05 18.90
CA GLU A 82 -5.80 -5.39 19.29
C GLU A 82 -4.82 -5.99 18.28
N HIS A 83 -5.10 -5.84 16.96
CA HIS A 83 -4.15 -6.24 15.92
C HIS A 83 -2.79 -5.54 16.09
N CYS A 84 -2.78 -4.23 16.33
CA CYS A 84 -1.54 -3.49 16.58
C CYS A 84 -0.80 -4.00 17.81
N ARG A 85 -1.52 -4.27 18.89
CA ARG A 85 -0.93 -4.75 20.14
C ARG A 85 -0.28 -6.13 19.97
N VAL A 86 -0.96 -7.05 19.30
CA VAL A 86 -0.45 -8.41 19.05
C VAL A 86 0.75 -8.38 18.12
N ALA A 87 0.74 -7.49 17.11
CA ALA A 87 1.85 -7.31 16.19
C ALA A 87 3.05 -6.55 16.77
N GLY A 88 3.00 -6.16 18.04
CA GLY A 88 4.13 -5.54 18.74
C GLY A 88 4.30 -4.03 18.52
N ALA A 89 3.24 -3.31 18.13
CA ALA A 89 3.28 -1.86 18.06
C ALA A 89 3.61 -1.23 19.43
N ALA A 90 4.56 -0.31 19.47
CA ALA A 90 4.87 0.49 20.67
C ALA A 90 3.79 1.55 20.91
N ALA A 91 3.30 2.17 19.82
CA ALA A 91 2.20 3.11 19.87
C ALA A 91 1.30 3.02 18.62
N VAL A 92 0.07 3.54 18.77
CA VAL A 92 -0.88 3.74 17.68
C VAL A 92 -1.32 5.20 17.68
N PHE A 93 -1.21 5.86 16.54
CA PHE A 93 -1.69 7.22 16.34
C PHE A 93 -3.04 7.19 15.64
N VAL A 94 -4.07 7.68 16.34
CA VAL A 94 -5.46 7.72 15.88
C VAL A 94 -5.92 9.17 15.84
N PRO A 95 -5.44 9.97 14.85
CA PRO A 95 -5.77 11.39 14.79
C PRO A 95 -7.22 11.61 14.37
N GLU A 96 -7.82 12.68 14.91
CA GLU A 96 -9.06 13.22 14.38
C GLU A 96 -8.81 13.91 13.01
N PRO A 97 -9.83 13.99 12.12
CA PRO A 97 -9.67 14.62 10.80
C PRO A 97 -9.08 16.03 10.85
N GLN A 98 -9.46 16.84 11.84
CA GLN A 98 -8.93 18.20 12.03
C GLN A 98 -7.48 18.25 12.49
N THR A 99 -6.93 17.17 13.02
CA THR A 99 -5.50 17.07 13.34
C THR A 99 -4.67 16.89 12.06
N VAL A 100 -5.19 16.10 11.11
CA VAL A 100 -4.55 15.86 9.81
C VAL A 100 -4.81 17.05 8.87
N TYR A 101 -6.03 17.53 8.83
CA TYR A 101 -6.50 18.62 7.97
C TYR A 101 -7.15 19.73 8.82
N PRO A 102 -6.35 20.63 9.43
CA PRO A 102 -6.88 21.71 10.27
C PRO A 102 -7.81 22.62 9.47
N PRO A 103 -8.95 23.03 10.04
CA PRO A 103 -9.84 23.99 9.39
C PRO A 103 -9.11 25.31 9.09
N GLY A 104 -9.27 25.81 7.85
CA GLY A 104 -8.67 27.09 7.42
C GLY A 104 -7.20 26.99 7.05
N GLU A 105 -6.55 25.83 7.19
CA GLU A 105 -5.18 25.59 6.73
C GLU A 105 -5.19 24.85 5.39
N ALA A 106 -4.54 25.40 4.38
CA ALA A 106 -4.35 24.73 3.10
C ALA A 106 -3.21 23.72 3.22
N ILE A 107 -3.54 22.44 3.37
CA ILE A 107 -2.54 21.37 3.39
C ILE A 107 -2.02 21.16 1.96
N LEU A 108 -0.72 21.36 1.80
CA LEU A 108 -0.04 21.27 0.51
C LEU A 108 -0.14 19.83 -0.05
N VAL A 109 -0.55 19.71 -1.31
CA VAL A 109 -0.35 18.51 -2.09
C VAL A 109 1.07 18.54 -2.67
N PRO A 110 1.95 17.60 -2.32
CA PRO A 110 3.30 17.57 -2.88
C PRO A 110 3.26 17.42 -4.40
N ALA A 111 4.28 17.93 -5.09
CA ALA A 111 4.43 17.68 -6.52
C ALA A 111 4.50 16.17 -6.76
N LEU A 112 3.66 15.67 -7.67
CA LEU A 112 3.61 14.24 -7.93
C LEU A 112 4.80 13.79 -8.78
N PRO A 113 5.48 12.67 -8.44
CA PRO A 113 6.49 12.09 -9.29
C PRO A 113 5.86 11.48 -10.56
N GLU A 114 6.67 11.30 -11.60
CA GLU A 114 6.19 10.76 -12.90
C GLU A 114 5.48 9.41 -12.76
N VAL A 115 5.95 8.57 -11.87
CA VAL A 115 5.32 7.27 -11.56
C VAL A 115 3.87 7.37 -11.04
N ALA A 116 3.45 8.55 -10.60
CA ALA A 116 2.08 8.84 -10.17
C ALA A 116 1.16 9.32 -11.31
N THR A 117 1.68 9.62 -12.51
CA THR A 117 0.92 10.33 -13.56
C THR A 117 1.11 9.80 -14.97
N ARG A 118 2.12 8.94 -15.22
CA ARG A 118 2.48 8.47 -16.55
C ARG A 118 2.14 7.01 -16.86
N PRO A 119 2.24 6.06 -15.91
CA PRO A 119 2.15 4.62 -16.22
C PRO A 119 0.82 4.18 -16.81
N ARG A 120 -0.26 4.97 -16.65
CA ARG A 120 -1.63 4.64 -17.06
C ARG A 120 -2.17 3.37 -16.40
N LEU A 121 -1.91 3.26 -15.09
CA LEU A 121 -2.38 2.19 -14.20
C LEU A 121 -3.37 2.78 -13.19
N GLU A 122 -3.03 2.80 -11.88
CA GLU A 122 -3.91 3.41 -10.88
C GLU A 122 -4.19 4.91 -11.16
N ASP A 123 -3.23 5.61 -11.75
CA ASP A 123 -3.37 7.01 -12.17
C ASP A 123 -4.47 7.21 -13.23
N LEU A 124 -4.67 6.24 -14.12
CA LEU A 124 -5.73 6.28 -15.14
C LEU A 124 -7.09 5.90 -14.55
N TYR A 125 -7.14 4.81 -13.77
CA TYR A 125 -8.40 4.24 -13.26
C TYR A 125 -8.90 4.90 -11.98
N ARG A 126 -8.03 5.65 -11.29
CA ARG A 126 -8.33 6.38 -10.05
C ARG A 126 -7.79 7.80 -10.12
N PRO A 127 -8.30 8.68 -11.01
CA PRO A 127 -7.78 10.04 -11.16
C PRO A 127 -7.84 10.81 -9.84
N GLY A 128 -6.72 11.48 -9.47
CA GLY A 128 -6.60 12.22 -8.20
C GLY A 128 -6.19 11.38 -7.00
N HIS A 129 -6.26 10.05 -7.06
CA HIS A 129 -5.93 9.16 -5.93
C HIS A 129 -4.54 9.44 -5.35
N PHE A 130 -3.51 9.51 -6.18
CA PHE A 130 -2.15 9.73 -5.70
C PHE A 130 -1.90 11.13 -5.16
N ALA A 131 -2.67 12.13 -5.56
CA ALA A 131 -2.64 13.44 -4.92
C ALA A 131 -3.09 13.34 -3.45
N GLY A 132 -4.19 12.63 -3.19
CA GLY A 132 -4.67 12.37 -1.84
C GLY A 132 -3.70 11.52 -1.01
N VAL A 133 -3.10 10.49 -1.61
CA VAL A 133 -2.08 9.66 -0.95
C VAL A 133 -0.84 10.46 -0.61
N ALA A 134 -0.28 11.21 -1.55
CA ALA A 134 0.91 12.03 -1.33
C ALA A 134 0.66 13.08 -0.23
N GLN A 135 -0.51 13.72 -0.26
CA GLN A 135 -0.90 14.72 0.74
C GLN A 135 -0.97 14.11 2.14
N VAL A 136 -1.70 13.01 2.33
CA VAL A 136 -1.85 12.39 3.66
C VAL A 136 -0.55 11.82 4.17
N VAL A 137 0.25 11.14 3.33
CA VAL A 137 1.53 10.55 3.76
C VAL A 137 2.50 11.65 4.17
N ARG A 138 2.63 12.72 3.38
CA ARG A 138 3.46 13.88 3.76
C ARG A 138 3.01 14.46 5.09
N ARG A 139 1.69 14.66 5.28
CA ARG A 139 1.15 15.19 6.52
C ARG A 139 1.38 14.26 7.72
N LEU A 140 1.22 12.95 7.54
CA LEU A 140 1.54 11.98 8.59
C LEU A 140 3.02 12.00 8.95
N PHE A 141 3.93 12.14 7.98
CA PHE A 141 5.36 12.30 8.27
C PHE A 141 5.66 13.57 9.05
N ASP A 142 5.04 14.70 8.70
CA ASP A 142 5.21 15.96 9.43
C ASP A 142 4.68 15.87 10.88
N LEU A 143 3.57 15.13 11.10
CA LEU A 143 2.98 14.94 12.43
C LEU A 143 3.77 13.93 13.30
N THR A 144 4.33 12.89 12.70
CA THR A 144 4.95 11.78 13.44
C THR A 144 6.47 11.85 13.49
N ALA A 145 7.09 12.58 12.53
CA ALA A 145 8.54 12.70 12.34
C ALA A 145 9.28 11.34 12.47
N PRO A 146 8.94 10.34 11.62
CA PRO A 146 9.57 9.04 11.66
C PRO A 146 10.96 9.10 11.02
N ILE A 147 11.83 8.14 11.36
CA ILE A 147 13.11 7.96 10.64
C ILE A 147 13.02 6.87 9.57
N ALA A 148 12.00 6.03 9.64
CA ALA A 148 11.66 5.05 8.62
C ALA A 148 10.15 4.85 8.56
N ALA A 149 9.64 4.42 7.40
CA ALA A 149 8.24 4.05 7.25
C ALA A 149 8.11 2.81 6.36
N ILE A 150 7.22 1.89 6.75
CA ILE A 150 6.99 0.64 6.03
C ILE A 150 5.67 0.72 5.27
N PHE A 151 5.70 0.37 3.97
CA PHE A 151 4.55 0.31 3.09
C PHE A 151 4.47 -1.05 2.41
N GLY A 152 3.26 -1.59 2.30
CA GLY A 152 3.04 -2.89 1.68
C GLY A 152 3.30 -2.86 0.16
N GLU A 153 4.01 -3.86 -0.36
CA GLU A 153 4.25 -4.06 -1.79
C GLU A 153 2.96 -4.34 -2.58
N LYS A 154 1.89 -4.77 -1.92
CA LYS A 154 0.62 -5.03 -2.57
C LYS A 154 0.12 -3.82 -3.38
N ASP A 155 0.31 -2.62 -2.88
CA ASP A 155 -0.02 -1.36 -3.53
C ASP A 155 1.23 -0.77 -4.20
N TRP A 156 1.81 -1.53 -5.18
CA TRP A 156 3.15 -1.28 -5.71
C TRP A 156 3.34 0.12 -6.29
N GLN A 157 2.41 0.61 -7.13
CA GLN A 157 2.52 1.97 -7.67
C GLN A 157 2.49 3.01 -6.55
N GLN A 158 1.65 2.83 -5.52
CA GLN A 158 1.62 3.70 -4.34
C GLN A 158 2.97 3.71 -3.62
N LEU A 159 3.58 2.53 -3.41
CA LEU A 159 4.90 2.41 -2.79
C LEU A 159 5.96 3.19 -3.59
N ARG A 160 5.95 3.07 -4.93
CA ARG A 160 6.89 3.80 -5.81
C ARG A 160 6.66 5.31 -5.76
N VAL A 161 5.40 5.76 -5.74
CA VAL A 161 5.04 7.19 -5.59
C VAL A 161 5.56 7.74 -4.27
N ILE A 162 5.32 7.04 -3.17
CA ILE A 162 5.75 7.46 -1.84
C ILE A 162 7.28 7.47 -1.76
N ALA A 163 7.96 6.44 -2.24
CA ALA A 163 9.42 6.39 -2.23
C ALA A 163 10.06 7.54 -3.01
N ALA A 164 9.56 7.82 -4.22
CA ALA A 164 10.07 8.93 -5.04
C ALA A 164 9.80 10.30 -4.43
N MET A 165 8.60 10.51 -3.88
CA MET A 165 8.24 11.74 -3.17
C MET A 165 9.13 11.95 -1.94
N THR A 166 9.29 10.91 -1.12
CA THR A 166 10.06 11.00 0.13
C THR A 166 11.54 11.24 -0.13
N ALA A 167 12.12 10.56 -1.12
CA ALA A 167 13.52 10.76 -1.51
C ALA A 167 13.82 12.21 -1.94
N ARG A 168 12.84 12.89 -2.53
CA ARG A 168 12.96 14.30 -2.93
C ARG A 168 12.72 15.27 -1.79
N ASP A 169 11.63 15.05 -1.02
CA ASP A 169 11.10 16.07 -0.09
C ASP A 169 11.53 15.85 1.37
N GLN A 170 11.78 14.60 1.78
CA GLN A 170 12.13 14.20 3.14
C GLN A 170 13.16 13.05 3.13
N PRO A 171 14.37 13.26 2.53
CA PRO A 171 15.35 12.19 2.25
C PRO A 171 15.92 11.54 3.52
N HIS A 172 15.65 12.07 4.69
CA HIS A 172 16.04 11.49 5.98
C HIS A 172 15.10 10.33 6.42
N ILE A 173 13.96 10.15 5.75
CA ILE A 173 13.01 9.07 6.06
C ILE A 173 13.29 7.88 5.12
N GLU A 174 13.65 6.74 5.68
CA GLU A 174 13.85 5.50 4.92
C GLU A 174 12.50 4.86 4.58
N ILE A 175 12.20 4.67 3.30
CA ILE A 175 10.98 3.94 2.86
C ILE A 175 11.33 2.48 2.63
N ILE A 176 10.65 1.60 3.35
CA ILE A 176 10.93 0.16 3.38
C ILE A 176 9.71 -0.60 2.85
N PRO A 177 9.91 -1.47 1.82
CA PRO A 177 8.84 -2.33 1.33
C PRO A 177 8.55 -3.47 2.32
N GLY A 178 7.26 -3.76 2.52
CA GLY A 178 6.81 -4.93 3.24
C GLY A 178 6.16 -5.95 2.29
N PRO A 179 6.52 -7.24 2.36
CA PRO A 179 6.02 -8.25 1.44
C PRO A 179 4.50 -8.36 1.42
N THR A 180 3.93 -8.70 0.26
CA THR A 180 2.50 -8.99 0.13
C THR A 180 2.15 -10.30 0.84
N ILE A 181 1.32 -10.22 1.88
CA ILE A 181 0.77 -11.39 2.56
C ILE A 181 -0.46 -11.88 1.80
N ARG A 182 -0.56 -13.20 1.64
CA ARG A 182 -1.65 -13.85 0.92
C ARG A 182 -2.47 -14.71 1.86
N GLU A 183 -3.75 -14.85 1.53
CA GLU A 183 -4.63 -15.82 2.16
C GLU A 183 -4.24 -17.26 1.73
N PRO A 184 -4.69 -18.31 2.45
CA PRO A 184 -4.32 -19.69 2.13
C PRO A 184 -4.63 -20.13 0.70
N ASP A 185 -5.62 -19.50 0.06
CA ASP A 185 -6.00 -19.74 -1.34
C ASP A 185 -5.16 -18.93 -2.36
N GLY A 186 -4.20 -18.12 -1.89
CA GLY A 186 -3.29 -17.33 -2.71
C GLY A 186 -3.77 -15.92 -3.02
N LEU A 187 -5.00 -15.54 -2.65
CA LEU A 187 -5.49 -14.17 -2.84
C LEU A 187 -4.69 -13.19 -1.98
N ALA A 188 -4.24 -12.08 -2.54
CA ALA A 188 -3.58 -11.02 -1.76
C ALA A 188 -4.53 -10.48 -0.70
N MET A 189 -4.07 -10.38 0.54
CA MET A 189 -4.89 -9.86 1.64
C MET A 189 -5.30 -8.41 1.41
N SER A 190 -6.58 -8.15 1.61
CA SER A 190 -7.16 -6.81 1.48
C SER A 190 -8.37 -6.65 2.38
N SER A 191 -8.55 -5.49 3.00
CA SER A 191 -9.78 -5.14 3.72
C SER A 191 -11.03 -5.18 2.86
N ARG A 192 -10.89 -5.14 1.52
CA ARG A 192 -12.00 -5.27 0.57
C ARG A 192 -12.41 -6.72 0.29
N ASN A 193 -11.60 -7.71 0.65
CA ASN A 193 -11.92 -9.12 0.40
C ASN A 193 -13.21 -9.58 1.11
N VAL A 194 -13.60 -8.94 2.20
CA VAL A 194 -14.85 -9.21 2.94
C VAL A 194 -16.11 -8.90 2.12
N PHE A 195 -15.99 -8.08 1.07
CA PHE A 195 -17.10 -7.73 0.18
C PHE A 195 -17.23 -8.68 -1.02
N LEU A 196 -16.28 -9.60 -1.23
CA LEU A 196 -16.38 -10.60 -2.29
C LEU A 196 -17.50 -11.58 -1.98
N ALA A 197 -18.42 -11.73 -2.94
CA ALA A 197 -19.43 -12.80 -2.84
C ALA A 197 -18.74 -14.18 -2.87
N PRO A 198 -19.28 -15.18 -2.15
CA PRO A 198 -18.73 -16.54 -2.15
C PRO A 198 -18.52 -17.13 -3.55
N ALA A 199 -19.41 -16.80 -4.50
CA ALA A 199 -19.32 -17.24 -5.89
C ALA A 199 -18.17 -16.56 -6.67
N ASP A 200 -17.76 -15.35 -6.31
CA ASP A 200 -16.65 -14.63 -6.96
C ASP A 200 -15.29 -14.99 -6.37
N ARG A 201 -15.24 -15.55 -5.17
CA ARG A 201 -13.99 -15.89 -4.49
C ARG A 201 -13.09 -16.84 -5.31
N PRO A 202 -13.59 -17.95 -5.88
CA PRO A 202 -12.78 -18.82 -6.73
C PRO A 202 -12.23 -18.12 -7.97
N ARG A 203 -13.00 -17.19 -8.54
CA ARG A 203 -12.55 -16.39 -9.68
C ARG A 203 -11.42 -15.42 -9.29
N ALA A 204 -11.53 -14.77 -8.12
CA ALA A 204 -10.51 -13.85 -7.62
C ALA A 204 -9.12 -14.51 -7.48
N MET A 205 -9.07 -15.81 -7.19
CA MET A 205 -7.81 -16.57 -7.12
C MET A 205 -7.06 -16.61 -8.46
N ALA A 206 -7.76 -16.44 -9.58
CA ALA A 206 -7.13 -16.37 -10.90
C ALA A 206 -6.16 -15.18 -11.03
N ILE A 207 -6.32 -14.11 -10.24
CA ILE A 207 -5.43 -12.96 -10.24
C ILE A 207 -4.01 -13.39 -9.85
N SER A 208 -3.86 -14.07 -8.72
CA SER A 208 -2.55 -14.58 -8.29
C SER A 208 -2.03 -15.71 -9.19
N ALA A 209 -2.91 -16.55 -9.74
CA ALA A 209 -2.53 -17.60 -10.70
C ALA A 209 -1.99 -17.00 -11.99
N ALA A 210 -2.59 -15.91 -12.49
CA ALA A 210 -2.12 -15.18 -13.68
C ALA A 210 -0.71 -14.61 -13.46
N LEU A 211 -0.46 -13.99 -12.31
CA LEU A 211 0.88 -13.49 -11.96
C LEU A 211 1.93 -14.59 -11.96
N ARG A 212 1.62 -15.76 -11.37
CA ARG A 212 2.52 -16.94 -11.40
C ARG A 212 2.77 -17.44 -12.83
N ALA A 213 1.73 -17.49 -13.66
CA ALA A 213 1.88 -17.90 -15.06
C ALA A 213 2.78 -16.95 -15.86
N ALA A 214 2.68 -15.65 -15.60
CA ALA A 214 3.53 -14.63 -16.22
C ALA A 214 4.99 -14.71 -15.75
N ALA A 215 5.23 -15.00 -14.48
CA ALA A 215 6.56 -15.03 -13.86
C ALA A 215 7.52 -16.01 -14.58
N SER A 216 6.99 -17.12 -15.11
CA SER A 216 7.75 -18.10 -15.88
C SER A 216 8.16 -17.64 -17.30
N LYS A 217 7.66 -16.53 -17.79
CA LYS A 217 7.95 -15.99 -19.14
C LYS A 217 9.01 -14.92 -19.05
N ARG A 218 10.01 -14.97 -19.95
CA ARG A 218 11.09 -13.98 -19.99
C ARG A 218 10.83 -12.83 -20.99
N ASP A 219 9.89 -13.01 -21.87
CA ASP A 219 9.46 -11.98 -22.84
C ASP A 219 8.22 -11.25 -22.30
N PRO A 220 8.22 -9.89 -22.23
CA PRO A 220 7.13 -9.12 -21.67
C PRO A 220 5.78 -9.36 -22.39
N ALA A 221 5.78 -9.49 -23.72
CA ALA A 221 4.55 -9.70 -24.47
C ALA A 221 3.96 -11.10 -24.21
N GLN A 222 4.82 -12.13 -24.06
CA GLN A 222 4.39 -13.48 -23.67
C GLN A 222 3.86 -13.49 -22.24
N ALA A 223 4.49 -12.76 -21.32
CA ALA A 223 4.04 -12.65 -19.96
C ALA A 223 2.67 -11.95 -19.87
N GLU A 224 2.50 -10.82 -20.56
CA GLU A 224 1.20 -10.12 -20.61
C GLU A 224 0.09 -10.96 -21.28
N ARG A 225 0.43 -11.78 -22.27
CA ARG A 225 -0.50 -12.73 -22.86
C ARG A 225 -0.92 -13.78 -21.84
N ALA A 226 0.03 -14.37 -21.10
CA ALA A 226 -0.26 -15.34 -20.07
C ALA A 226 -1.15 -14.76 -18.96
N LEU A 227 -0.92 -13.49 -18.55
CA LEU A 227 -1.83 -12.80 -17.60
C LEU A 227 -3.26 -12.81 -18.13
N ARG A 228 -3.46 -12.35 -19.37
CA ARG A 228 -4.80 -12.21 -19.97
C ARG A 228 -5.48 -13.54 -20.22
N GLU A 229 -4.76 -14.57 -20.65
CA GLU A 229 -5.30 -15.92 -20.90
C GLU A 229 -5.86 -16.54 -19.61
N VAL A 230 -5.11 -16.46 -18.49
CA VAL A 230 -5.58 -17.00 -17.21
C VAL A 230 -6.79 -16.22 -16.68
N LEU A 231 -6.78 -14.90 -16.79
CA LEU A 231 -7.90 -14.06 -16.35
C LEU A 231 -9.16 -14.32 -17.21
N ALA A 232 -8.99 -14.38 -18.53
CA ALA A 232 -10.10 -14.65 -19.45
C ALA A 232 -10.73 -16.04 -19.22
N ALA A 233 -9.93 -17.07 -18.93
CA ALA A 233 -10.43 -18.40 -18.57
C ALA A 233 -11.28 -18.39 -17.28
N ALA A 234 -11.04 -17.44 -16.38
CA ALA A 234 -11.86 -17.22 -15.17
C ALA A 234 -13.03 -16.24 -15.41
N GLY A 235 -13.24 -15.76 -16.65
CA GLY A 235 -14.25 -14.77 -16.98
C GLY A 235 -13.98 -13.39 -16.36
N ILE A 236 -12.71 -13.02 -16.21
CA ILE A 236 -12.29 -11.72 -15.67
C ILE A 236 -11.78 -10.84 -16.80
N GLU A 237 -12.41 -9.69 -16.99
CA GLU A 237 -11.89 -8.59 -17.82
C GLU A 237 -11.14 -7.62 -16.91
N PRO A 238 -9.81 -7.52 -17.01
CA PRO A 238 -9.04 -6.65 -16.15
C PRO A 238 -9.08 -5.18 -16.63
N GLU A 239 -9.02 -4.23 -15.70
CA GLU A 239 -8.73 -2.83 -16.02
C GLU A 239 -7.32 -2.72 -16.63
N TYR A 240 -6.38 -3.41 -16.02
CA TYR A 240 -5.06 -3.65 -16.60
C TYR A 240 -4.51 -5.02 -16.16
N ALA A 241 -3.75 -5.65 -17.05
CA ALA A 241 -2.95 -6.85 -16.80
C ALA A 241 -1.67 -6.71 -17.62
N VAL A 242 -0.61 -6.24 -16.99
CA VAL A 242 0.61 -5.77 -17.67
C VAL A 242 1.87 -6.18 -16.93
N VAL A 243 2.99 -6.14 -17.65
CA VAL A 243 4.34 -6.25 -17.10
C VAL A 243 5.08 -4.94 -17.38
N ARG A 244 5.68 -4.36 -16.34
CA ARG A 244 6.34 -3.05 -16.39
C ARG A 244 7.70 -3.10 -15.71
N ASP A 245 8.55 -2.12 -16.03
CA ASP A 245 9.75 -1.86 -15.25
C ASP A 245 9.36 -1.64 -13.77
N ARG A 246 10.09 -2.27 -12.86
CA ARG A 246 9.70 -2.32 -11.45
C ARG A 246 9.72 -0.95 -10.76
N ASP A 247 10.55 -0.02 -11.25
CA ASP A 247 10.79 1.26 -10.60
C ASP A 247 10.00 2.40 -11.26
N SER A 248 10.09 2.52 -12.58
CA SER A 248 9.40 3.56 -13.35
C SER A 248 7.96 3.22 -13.70
N LEU A 249 7.60 1.93 -13.72
CA LEU A 249 6.32 1.39 -14.19
C LEU A 249 6.03 1.67 -15.68
N GLU A 250 7.03 2.08 -16.43
CA GLU A 250 6.94 2.25 -17.87
C GLU A 250 7.00 0.89 -18.60
N PRO A 251 6.43 0.77 -19.79
CA PRO A 251 6.61 -0.41 -20.62
C PRO A 251 8.08 -0.68 -20.91
N PHE A 252 8.46 -1.95 -20.98
CA PHE A 252 9.81 -2.30 -21.39
C PHE A 252 10.05 -1.87 -22.84
N ALA A 253 11.18 -1.21 -23.10
CA ALA A 253 11.67 -1.07 -24.47
C ALA A 253 12.00 -2.47 -25.02
N LEU A 254 11.60 -2.75 -26.27
CA LEU A 254 11.70 -4.06 -26.94
C LEU A 254 13.13 -4.67 -26.96
N SER A 255 14.15 -3.87 -26.64
CA SER A 255 15.56 -4.24 -26.74
C SER A 255 16.25 -4.54 -25.41
N ARG A 256 15.58 -4.44 -24.26
CA ARG A 256 16.21 -4.68 -22.95
C ARG A 256 15.84 -6.06 -22.43
N PRO A 257 16.83 -7.00 -22.32
CA PRO A 257 16.59 -8.28 -21.66
C PRO A 257 16.21 -8.04 -20.20
N ALA A 258 15.07 -8.55 -19.79
CA ALA A 258 14.68 -8.52 -18.39
C ALA A 258 15.46 -9.61 -17.63
N GLY A 259 16.34 -9.20 -16.71
CA GLY A 259 16.89 -10.10 -15.69
C GLY A 259 15.87 -10.38 -14.58
N PRO A 260 16.14 -11.36 -13.68
CA PRO A 260 15.27 -11.65 -12.55
C PRO A 260 14.95 -10.40 -11.73
N GLY A 261 13.66 -10.18 -11.42
CA GLY A 261 13.20 -9.09 -10.57
C GLY A 261 13.33 -7.66 -11.15
N PHE A 262 13.67 -7.50 -12.43
CA PHE A 262 13.72 -6.17 -13.08
C PHE A 262 12.35 -5.61 -13.40
N GLY A 263 11.34 -6.44 -13.44
CA GLY A 263 9.99 -6.05 -13.77
C GLY A 263 9.00 -6.36 -12.65
N ARG A 264 7.78 -5.91 -12.87
CA ARG A 264 6.63 -6.19 -12.03
C ARG A 264 5.44 -6.56 -12.91
N GLY A 265 4.85 -7.72 -12.67
CA GLY A 265 3.52 -8.05 -13.18
C GLY A 265 2.48 -7.35 -12.31
N LEU A 266 1.51 -6.67 -12.92
CA LEU A 266 0.52 -5.84 -12.24
C LEU A 266 -0.86 -6.12 -12.81
N ILE A 267 -1.84 -6.34 -11.94
CA ILE A 267 -3.24 -6.60 -12.32
C ILE A 267 -4.17 -5.74 -11.48
N ALA A 268 -5.18 -5.16 -12.13
CA ALA A 268 -6.38 -4.65 -11.47
C ALA A 268 -7.62 -5.17 -12.19
N ALA A 269 -8.62 -5.59 -11.43
CA ALA A 269 -9.89 -6.08 -11.95
C ALA A 269 -11.03 -5.80 -10.98
N VAL A 270 -12.26 -5.74 -11.52
CA VAL A 270 -13.48 -5.61 -10.72
C VAL A 270 -14.26 -6.91 -10.79
N LEU A 271 -14.52 -7.53 -9.62
CA LEU A 271 -15.33 -8.74 -9.48
C LEU A 271 -16.47 -8.47 -8.50
N GLY A 272 -17.71 -8.71 -8.94
CA GLY A 272 -18.89 -8.51 -8.08
C GLY A 272 -18.97 -7.11 -7.48
N GLY A 273 -18.46 -6.08 -8.18
CA GLY A 273 -18.39 -4.70 -7.68
C GLY A 273 -17.23 -4.44 -6.70
N VAL A 274 -16.36 -5.42 -6.45
CA VAL A 274 -15.16 -5.27 -5.63
C VAL A 274 -13.93 -5.11 -6.52
N ARG A 275 -13.24 -3.99 -6.40
CA ARG A 275 -11.99 -3.76 -7.11
C ARG A 275 -10.84 -4.40 -6.37
N LEU A 276 -10.13 -5.29 -7.05
CA LEU A 276 -8.98 -6.04 -6.57
C LEU A 276 -7.74 -5.63 -7.35
N ILE A 277 -6.63 -5.51 -6.64
CA ILE A 277 -5.30 -5.34 -7.23
C ILE A 277 -4.34 -6.37 -6.66
N ASP A 278 -3.41 -6.80 -7.49
CA ASP A 278 -2.30 -7.65 -7.07
C ASP A 278 -1.09 -7.43 -7.97
N ASN A 279 0.07 -7.82 -7.50
CA ASN A 279 1.31 -7.76 -8.28
C ASN A 279 2.33 -8.78 -7.79
N ALA A 280 3.30 -9.06 -8.64
CA ALA A 280 4.44 -9.92 -8.32
C ALA A 280 5.69 -9.47 -9.07
N ALA A 281 6.88 -9.80 -8.56
CA ALA A 281 8.13 -9.64 -9.29
C ALA A 281 8.07 -10.37 -10.63
N TRP A 282 8.80 -9.88 -11.64
CA TRP A 282 8.86 -10.48 -12.97
C TRP A 282 10.22 -10.19 -13.62
N PRO A 283 10.78 -11.17 -14.37
CA PRO A 283 10.54 -12.61 -14.20
C PRO A 283 11.11 -13.10 -12.86
N ASP A 284 10.71 -14.30 -12.45
CA ASP A 284 11.33 -14.99 -11.29
C ASP A 284 12.80 -15.35 -11.55
#